data_78ef669ccec4a615a4fa75bcd0d780a3
#
_entry.id   78ef669ccec4a615a4fa75bcd0d780a3
#
_cell.length_a   1.000
_cell.length_b   1.000
_cell.length_c   1.000
_cell.angle_alpha   90.00
_cell.angle_beta   90.00
_cell.angle_gamma   90.00
#
_symmetry.space_group_name_H-M   'P 1'
#
loop_
_entity.id
_entity.type
_entity.pdbx_description
1 polymer ?
#
loop_
_entity_poly.entity_id
_entity_poly.type
_entity_poly.pdbx_seq_one_letter_code
_entity_poly.pdbx_strand_id
1 'polypeptide(L)'
;MLVTPARDEAAGIVETMESVIGQSLHPVRWVIVDDGSIDDTSALVNCRISGLDWITLLRRDSAAQPGDFVSKVHAVRAGVRALEGIGYDFIGTLDADISLELDYFKRLFRAFEQCPSLGIAGGHVIEAYDGRLVPQRVSANSVAGGVQMFRRQAFEDVGGLRPMRLGGEDSVAEILARMRGWQVATLFELQVRHRGRALSGSARPTRAWFARGLVNRSLGYAPLFQLSVSAYRAAVQPPYLVSGLAMLAGYAWAALRREARALDPDTVAFLRAEQRRRLLRAVTRQPEPVRCAG
;
A
#
# COMPACT_ATOMS: atom_id res chain seq x y z
N MET A 1 12.10 -9.76 6.33
CA MET A 1 10.88 -10.53 6.67
C MET A 1 9.72 -10.10 5.79
N LEU A 2 8.76 -10.98 5.55
CA LEU A 2 7.59 -10.68 4.69
C LEU A 2 6.30 -11.15 5.38
N VAL A 3 5.22 -10.37 5.24
CA VAL A 3 3.88 -10.74 5.71
C VAL A 3 2.88 -10.55 4.57
N THR A 4 2.06 -11.57 4.31
CA THR A 4 1.01 -11.55 3.30
C THR A 4 -0.34 -11.83 3.96
N PRO A 5 -1.20 -10.82 4.13
CA PRO A 5 -2.58 -11.05 4.51
C PRO A 5 -3.34 -11.62 3.31
N ALA A 6 -4.08 -12.70 3.53
CA ALA A 6 -4.90 -13.35 2.51
C ALA A 6 -6.31 -13.60 3.03
N ARG A 7 -7.31 -13.36 2.19
CA ARG A 7 -8.70 -13.71 2.46
C ARG A 7 -9.44 -13.93 1.16
N ASP A 8 -9.89 -15.16 0.94
CA ASP A 8 -10.61 -15.58 -0.28
C ASP A 8 -9.80 -15.27 -1.56
N GLU A 9 -8.51 -15.65 -1.53
CA GLU A 9 -7.50 -15.36 -2.57
C GLU A 9 -7.04 -16.60 -3.34
N ALA A 10 -7.85 -17.68 -3.34
CA ALA A 10 -7.53 -18.92 -4.07
C ALA A 10 -7.17 -18.68 -5.54
N ALA A 11 -7.74 -17.63 -6.16
CA ALA A 11 -7.48 -17.29 -7.56
C ALA A 11 -6.08 -16.69 -7.81
N GLY A 12 -5.43 -16.07 -6.81
CA GLY A 12 -4.18 -15.29 -6.96
C GLY A 12 -3.01 -15.82 -6.14
N ILE A 13 -3.30 -16.40 -4.97
CA ILE A 13 -2.27 -16.73 -3.97
C ILE A 13 -1.15 -17.63 -4.50
N VAL A 14 -1.45 -18.57 -5.38
CA VAL A 14 -0.45 -19.49 -5.96
C VAL A 14 0.56 -18.69 -6.80
N GLU A 15 0.11 -17.79 -7.66
CA GLU A 15 0.99 -16.95 -8.49
C GLU A 15 1.86 -16.04 -7.61
N THR A 16 1.28 -15.46 -6.57
CA THR A 16 2.03 -14.68 -5.57
C THR A 16 3.12 -15.53 -4.92
N MET A 17 2.77 -16.73 -4.44
CA MET A 17 3.72 -17.63 -3.80
C MET A 17 4.86 -18.03 -4.76
N GLU A 18 4.54 -18.43 -5.98
CA GLU A 18 5.55 -18.80 -6.97
C GLU A 18 6.50 -17.64 -7.28
N SER A 19 5.97 -16.41 -7.37
CA SER A 19 6.79 -15.22 -7.62
C SER A 19 7.74 -14.89 -6.46
N VAL A 20 7.39 -15.22 -5.21
CA VAL A 20 8.26 -15.02 -4.03
C VAL A 20 9.22 -16.19 -3.86
N ILE A 21 8.77 -17.42 -4.07
CA ILE A 21 9.61 -18.62 -4.00
C ILE A 21 10.68 -18.62 -5.11
N GLY A 22 10.36 -18.08 -6.28
CA GLY A 22 11.28 -17.97 -7.40
C GLY A 22 12.28 -16.80 -7.30
N GLN A 23 12.25 -15.98 -6.25
CA GLN A 23 13.18 -14.86 -6.11
C GLN A 23 14.63 -15.31 -6.00
N SER A 24 15.56 -14.55 -6.56
CA SER A 24 17.00 -14.77 -6.37
C SER A 24 17.50 -14.46 -4.95
N LEU A 25 16.71 -13.72 -4.18
CA LEU A 25 16.93 -13.41 -2.77
C LEU A 25 15.63 -13.61 -2.00
N HIS A 26 15.58 -14.61 -1.11
CA HIS A 26 14.39 -14.94 -0.35
C HIS A 26 14.28 -14.11 0.94
N PRO A 27 13.06 -13.85 1.43
CA PRO A 27 12.85 -13.41 2.80
C PRO A 27 13.41 -14.46 3.79
N VAL A 28 14.03 -14.02 4.89
CA VAL A 28 14.48 -14.93 5.98
C VAL A 28 13.28 -15.69 6.57
N ARG A 29 12.14 -15.02 6.65
CA ARG A 29 10.85 -15.62 7.04
C ARG A 29 9.73 -14.93 6.29
N TRP A 30 8.75 -15.71 5.90
CA TRP A 30 7.51 -15.25 5.29
C TRP A 30 6.31 -15.85 6.01
N VAL A 31 5.43 -14.99 6.54
CA VAL A 31 4.17 -15.41 7.16
C VAL A 31 3.02 -15.04 6.24
N ILE A 32 2.30 -16.05 5.75
CA ILE A 32 1.02 -15.86 5.06
C ILE A 32 -0.06 -15.98 6.12
N VAL A 33 -0.89 -14.95 6.25
CA VAL A 33 -1.95 -14.89 7.27
C VAL A 33 -3.30 -15.06 6.59
N ASP A 34 -3.89 -16.25 6.72
CA ASP A 34 -5.26 -16.49 6.28
C ASP A 34 -6.25 -15.88 7.29
N ASP A 35 -6.93 -14.84 6.87
CA ASP A 35 -7.85 -14.04 7.69
C ASP A 35 -9.30 -14.56 7.62
N GLY A 36 -9.46 -15.88 7.75
CA GLY A 36 -10.76 -16.54 7.75
C GLY A 36 -11.33 -16.77 6.35
N SER A 37 -10.50 -17.23 5.41
CA SER A 37 -10.98 -17.65 4.08
C SER A 37 -11.97 -18.78 4.15
N ILE A 38 -12.97 -18.72 3.28
CA ILE A 38 -13.99 -19.77 3.09
C ILE A 38 -13.78 -20.54 1.79
N ASP A 39 -12.86 -20.09 0.93
CA ASP A 39 -12.40 -20.78 -0.28
C ASP A 39 -11.17 -21.66 -0.03
N ASP A 40 -10.56 -22.16 -1.10
CA ASP A 40 -9.40 -23.05 -1.05
C ASP A 40 -8.06 -22.36 -0.73
N THR A 41 -8.05 -21.08 -0.35
CA THR A 41 -6.82 -20.30 -0.08
C THR A 41 -5.87 -21.04 0.86
N SER A 42 -6.36 -21.47 2.05
CA SER A 42 -5.53 -22.19 3.02
C SER A 42 -5.01 -23.52 2.51
N ALA A 43 -5.82 -24.27 1.78
CA ALA A 43 -5.44 -25.58 1.23
C ALA A 43 -4.32 -25.42 0.17
N LEU A 44 -4.45 -24.43 -0.71
CA LEU A 44 -3.45 -24.10 -1.73
C LEU A 44 -2.13 -23.66 -1.10
N VAL A 45 -2.17 -22.82 -0.07
CA VAL A 45 -0.95 -22.40 0.66
C VAL A 45 -0.28 -23.60 1.31
N ASN A 46 -1.03 -24.44 2.08
CA ASN A 46 -0.46 -25.63 2.74
C ASN A 46 0.20 -26.58 1.76
N CYS A 47 -0.40 -26.79 0.59
CA CYS A 47 0.19 -27.63 -0.45
C CYS A 47 1.53 -27.09 -0.94
N ARG A 48 1.69 -25.78 -1.03
CA ARG A 48 2.89 -25.12 -1.60
C ARG A 48 4.03 -24.91 -0.61
N ILE A 49 3.76 -24.80 0.70
CA ILE A 49 4.79 -24.59 1.72
C ILE A 49 5.48 -25.88 2.16
N SER A 50 5.04 -27.04 1.70
CA SER A 50 5.66 -28.32 2.05
C SER A 50 7.14 -28.34 1.68
N GLY A 51 8.02 -28.55 2.67
CA GLY A 51 9.47 -28.53 2.50
C GLY A 51 10.10 -27.12 2.47
N LEU A 52 9.34 -26.06 2.74
CA LEU A 52 9.81 -24.67 2.77
C LEU A 52 9.75 -24.10 4.20
N ASP A 53 10.72 -24.43 5.04
CA ASP A 53 10.75 -24.08 6.47
C ASP A 53 10.76 -22.56 6.78
N TRP A 54 11.01 -21.72 5.77
CA TRP A 54 11.02 -20.28 5.90
C TRP A 54 9.65 -19.64 5.63
N ILE A 55 8.63 -20.43 5.21
CA ILE A 55 7.25 -19.97 4.98
C ILE A 55 6.33 -20.60 6.03
N THR A 56 5.46 -19.80 6.62
CA THR A 56 4.48 -20.26 7.61
C THR A 56 3.09 -19.76 7.24
N LEU A 57 2.09 -20.64 7.29
CA LEU A 57 0.68 -20.27 7.25
C LEU A 57 0.17 -20.06 8.67
N LEU A 58 -0.35 -18.86 8.96
CA LEU A 58 -1.05 -18.52 10.19
C LEU A 58 -2.53 -18.35 9.87
N ARG A 59 -3.41 -19.11 10.50
CA ARG A 59 -4.86 -18.91 10.38
C ARG A 59 -5.39 -18.05 11.52
N ARG A 60 -6.29 -17.14 11.18
CA ARG A 60 -7.06 -16.34 12.12
C ARG A 60 -8.54 -16.62 11.91
N ASP A 61 -9.26 -16.80 12.99
CA ASP A 61 -10.73 -16.78 12.96
C ASP A 61 -11.20 -15.34 12.89
N SER A 62 -11.66 -14.93 11.73
CA SER A 62 -12.13 -13.57 11.46
C SER A 62 -13.54 -13.60 10.87
N ALA A 63 -14.48 -12.91 11.50
CA ALA A 63 -15.81 -12.68 10.96
C ALA A 63 -15.91 -11.41 10.11
N ALA A 64 -14.76 -10.84 9.71
CA ALA A 64 -14.71 -9.63 8.91
C ALA A 64 -15.41 -9.81 7.56
N GLN A 65 -15.92 -8.73 6.99
CA GLN A 65 -16.49 -8.73 5.64
C GLN A 65 -15.39 -8.55 4.59
N PRO A 66 -15.56 -9.04 3.35
CA PRO A 66 -14.62 -8.76 2.26
C PRO A 66 -14.38 -7.26 2.10
N GLY A 67 -13.12 -6.84 2.01
CA GLY A 67 -12.73 -5.43 1.92
C GLY A 67 -12.68 -4.68 3.26
N ASP A 68 -12.69 -5.38 4.40
CA ASP A 68 -12.48 -4.77 5.71
C ASP A 68 -10.98 -4.47 5.92
N PHE A 69 -10.61 -3.21 5.74
CA PHE A 69 -9.24 -2.74 5.94
C PHE A 69 -8.74 -2.89 7.38
N VAL A 70 -9.63 -2.83 8.37
CA VAL A 70 -9.28 -3.06 9.78
C VAL A 70 -8.81 -4.49 9.97
N SER A 71 -9.53 -5.46 9.40
CA SER A 71 -9.16 -6.88 9.45
C SER A 71 -7.83 -7.15 8.74
N LYS A 72 -7.61 -6.56 7.56
CA LYS A 72 -6.32 -6.64 6.86
C LYS A 72 -5.16 -6.22 7.78
N VAL A 73 -5.28 -5.09 8.46
CA VAL A 73 -4.23 -4.63 9.38
C VAL A 73 -4.06 -5.55 10.57
N HIS A 74 -5.15 -6.11 11.11
CA HIS A 74 -5.06 -7.11 12.18
C HIS A 74 -4.35 -8.39 11.72
N ALA A 75 -4.58 -8.83 10.48
CA ALA A 75 -3.87 -9.96 9.86
C ALA A 75 -2.37 -9.64 9.75
N VAL A 76 -2.00 -8.47 9.20
CA VAL A 76 -0.59 -8.05 9.13
C VAL A 76 0.05 -8.01 10.51
N ARG A 77 -0.61 -7.42 11.51
CA ARG A 77 -0.10 -7.39 12.90
C ARG A 77 0.06 -8.77 13.51
N ALA A 78 -0.82 -9.71 13.20
CA ALA A 78 -0.68 -11.11 13.65
C ALA A 78 0.55 -11.75 13.01
N GLY A 79 0.77 -11.55 11.71
CA GLY A 79 1.98 -12.00 11.02
C GLY A 79 3.25 -11.39 11.58
N VAL A 80 3.27 -10.08 11.88
CA VAL A 80 4.40 -9.41 12.51
C VAL A 80 4.70 -10.00 13.89
N ARG A 81 3.68 -10.24 14.72
CA ARG A 81 3.86 -10.90 16.03
C ARG A 81 4.43 -12.30 15.92
N ALA A 82 4.00 -13.07 14.91
CA ALA A 82 4.57 -14.43 14.68
C ALA A 82 6.06 -14.39 14.28
N LEU A 83 6.59 -13.22 13.92
CA LEU A 83 7.98 -12.98 13.58
C LEU A 83 8.78 -12.37 14.75
N GLU A 84 8.18 -12.19 15.93
CA GLU A 84 8.88 -11.67 17.12
C GLU A 84 10.05 -12.58 17.50
N GLY A 85 11.16 -11.97 17.92
CA GLY A 85 12.41 -12.68 18.26
C GLY A 85 13.32 -13.01 17.06
N ILE A 86 12.86 -12.81 15.83
CA ILE A 86 13.68 -13.00 14.63
C ILE A 86 14.33 -11.68 14.25
N GLY A 87 15.66 -11.64 14.15
CA GLY A 87 16.39 -10.47 13.68
C GLY A 87 16.07 -10.15 12.21
N TYR A 88 15.90 -8.86 11.89
CA TYR A 88 15.64 -8.41 10.52
C TYR A 88 16.12 -6.98 10.29
N ASP A 89 16.45 -6.68 9.04
CA ASP A 89 16.76 -5.32 8.59
C ASP A 89 15.58 -4.67 7.88
N PHE A 90 14.76 -5.51 7.23
CA PHE A 90 13.60 -5.08 6.45
C PHE A 90 12.39 -5.95 6.73
N ILE A 91 11.20 -5.32 6.79
CA ILE A 91 9.92 -6.00 6.88
C ILE A 91 8.98 -5.48 5.80
N GLY A 92 8.37 -6.39 5.03
CA GLY A 92 7.46 -6.05 3.94
C GLY A 92 6.05 -6.55 4.17
N THR A 93 5.10 -5.84 3.59
CA THR A 93 3.73 -6.32 3.35
C THR A 93 3.55 -6.56 1.87
N LEU A 94 3.03 -7.74 1.51
CA LEU A 94 2.74 -8.13 0.13
C LEU A 94 1.31 -8.66 0.07
N ASP A 95 0.46 -8.07 -0.78
CA ASP A 95 -0.91 -8.57 -0.96
C ASP A 95 -0.91 -9.93 -1.70
N ALA A 96 -1.92 -10.75 -1.44
CA ALA A 96 -1.99 -12.14 -1.90
C ALA A 96 -2.31 -12.30 -3.40
N ASP A 97 -2.54 -11.21 -4.11
CA ASP A 97 -2.84 -11.14 -5.54
C ASP A 97 -1.77 -10.35 -6.34
N ILE A 98 -0.56 -10.26 -5.77
CA ILE A 98 0.59 -9.55 -6.36
C ILE A 98 1.67 -10.56 -6.76
N SER A 99 2.19 -10.42 -7.98
CA SER A 99 3.37 -11.15 -8.45
C SER A 99 4.54 -10.21 -8.73
N LEU A 100 5.74 -10.68 -8.38
CA LEU A 100 7.00 -9.95 -8.42
C LEU A 100 7.90 -10.45 -9.56
N GLU A 101 8.75 -9.57 -10.12
CA GLU A 101 9.82 -9.95 -11.02
C GLU A 101 10.91 -10.75 -10.29
N LEU A 102 11.67 -11.58 -11.00
CA LEU A 102 12.66 -12.53 -10.47
C LEU A 102 13.69 -11.91 -9.50
N ASP A 103 14.20 -10.74 -9.76
CA ASP A 103 15.23 -10.05 -8.95
C ASP A 103 14.65 -8.91 -8.11
N TYR A 104 13.34 -8.94 -7.84
CA TYR A 104 12.67 -7.82 -7.18
C TYR A 104 13.29 -7.44 -5.85
N PHE A 105 13.41 -8.37 -4.91
CA PHE A 105 13.97 -8.08 -3.58
C PHE A 105 15.44 -7.66 -3.65
N LYS A 106 16.25 -8.31 -4.48
CA LYS A 106 17.67 -7.95 -4.67
C LYS A 106 17.83 -6.50 -5.15
N ARG A 107 17.02 -6.08 -6.13
CA ARG A 107 17.04 -4.72 -6.65
C ARG A 107 16.47 -3.72 -5.66
N LEU A 108 15.40 -4.08 -4.95
CA LEU A 108 14.78 -3.25 -3.92
C LEU A 108 15.76 -2.97 -2.77
N PHE A 109 16.45 -3.99 -2.26
CA PHE A 109 17.41 -3.82 -1.17
C PHE A 109 18.65 -3.02 -1.59
N ARG A 110 19.08 -3.15 -2.85
CA ARG A 110 20.14 -2.26 -3.38
C ARG A 110 19.74 -0.78 -3.28
N ALA A 111 18.50 -0.44 -3.57
CA ALA A 111 18.02 0.94 -3.41
C ALA A 111 18.05 1.40 -1.94
N PHE A 112 17.69 0.52 -0.99
CA PHE A 112 17.82 0.82 0.43
C PHE A 112 19.27 0.98 0.90
N GLU A 113 20.21 0.20 0.35
CA GLU A 113 21.65 0.32 0.63
C GLU A 113 22.20 1.66 0.12
N GLN A 114 21.84 2.04 -1.09
CA GLN A 114 22.25 3.30 -1.72
C GLN A 114 21.65 4.53 -1.03
N CYS A 115 20.54 4.37 -0.33
CA CYS A 115 19.82 5.46 0.32
C CYS A 115 19.50 5.14 1.79
N PRO A 116 20.42 5.46 2.74
CA PRO A 116 20.19 5.20 4.17
C PRO A 116 18.94 5.88 4.76
N SER A 117 18.50 6.99 4.20
CA SER A 117 17.28 7.71 4.61
C SER A 117 16.00 7.15 3.99
N LEU A 118 16.08 6.17 3.07
CA LEU A 118 14.92 5.49 2.52
C LEU A 118 14.30 4.59 3.59
N GLY A 119 13.11 4.94 4.04
CA GLY A 119 12.38 4.23 5.09
C GLY A 119 11.34 3.27 4.54
N ILE A 120 10.65 3.65 3.45
CA ILE A 120 9.61 2.83 2.80
C ILE A 120 9.86 2.86 1.30
N ALA A 121 9.89 1.70 0.68
CA ALA A 121 9.95 1.57 -0.77
C ALA A 121 9.12 0.40 -1.30
N GLY A 122 8.80 0.45 -2.57
CA GLY A 122 8.14 -0.63 -3.29
C GLY A 122 8.19 -0.40 -4.79
N GLY A 123 7.83 -1.42 -5.56
CA GLY A 123 7.80 -1.34 -7.01
C GLY A 123 6.58 -0.61 -7.56
N HIS A 124 6.63 -0.33 -8.85
CA HIS A 124 5.55 0.28 -9.59
C HIS A 124 4.51 -0.77 -10.00
N VAL A 125 3.31 -0.63 -9.48
CA VAL A 125 2.22 -1.58 -9.73
C VAL A 125 1.70 -1.42 -11.16
N ILE A 126 1.66 -2.53 -11.87
CA ILE A 126 1.06 -2.68 -13.20
C ILE A 126 -0.19 -3.54 -13.04
N GLU A 127 -1.31 -3.04 -13.49
CA GLU A 127 -2.62 -3.70 -13.40
C GLU A 127 -3.08 -4.23 -14.75
N ALA A 128 -3.73 -5.38 -14.76
CA ALA A 128 -4.40 -5.88 -15.95
C ALA A 128 -5.78 -5.21 -16.06
N TYR A 129 -5.98 -4.38 -17.08
CA TYR A 129 -7.24 -3.73 -17.38
C TYR A 129 -7.63 -3.99 -18.83
N ASP A 130 -8.79 -4.65 -19.04
CA ASP A 130 -9.32 -4.99 -20.36
C ASP A 130 -8.28 -5.64 -21.30
N GLY A 131 -7.53 -6.62 -20.75
CA GLY A 131 -6.46 -7.33 -21.47
C GLY A 131 -5.18 -6.53 -21.72
N ARG A 132 -5.11 -5.29 -21.22
CA ARG A 132 -3.93 -4.43 -21.32
C ARG A 132 -3.27 -4.23 -19.96
N LEU A 133 -1.94 -4.14 -19.98
CA LEU A 133 -1.16 -3.78 -18.80
C LEU A 133 -1.11 -2.25 -18.66
N VAL A 134 -1.66 -1.73 -17.56
CA VAL A 134 -1.75 -0.29 -17.31
C VAL A 134 -0.99 0.03 -16.01
N PRO A 135 0.04 0.89 -16.07
CA PRO A 135 0.74 1.33 -14.88
C PRO A 135 -0.16 2.14 -13.95
N GLN A 136 -0.12 1.82 -12.67
CA GLN A 136 -0.85 2.58 -11.66
C GLN A 136 -0.27 4.00 -11.55
N ARG A 137 -1.14 5.01 -11.56
CA ARG A 137 -0.71 6.41 -11.41
C ARG A 137 -0.48 6.73 -9.93
N VAL A 138 0.76 6.62 -9.51
CA VAL A 138 1.21 6.94 -8.14
C VAL A 138 2.18 8.13 -8.15
N SER A 139 2.35 8.76 -7.00
CA SER A 139 3.39 9.77 -6.79
C SER A 139 4.72 9.07 -6.50
N ALA A 140 5.83 9.64 -6.94
CA ALA A 140 7.16 9.08 -6.68
C ALA A 140 7.49 8.93 -5.19
N ASN A 141 6.88 9.75 -4.33
CA ASN A 141 7.04 9.72 -2.88
C ASN A 141 5.88 9.03 -2.14
N SER A 142 5.27 8.05 -2.77
CA SER A 142 4.24 7.17 -2.20
C SER A 142 4.41 5.77 -2.78
N VAL A 143 4.03 4.74 -2.06
CA VAL A 143 4.13 3.33 -2.45
C VAL A 143 2.75 2.71 -2.40
N ALA A 144 2.41 1.85 -3.35
CA ALA A 144 1.15 1.10 -3.31
C ALA A 144 1.09 0.22 -2.05
N GLY A 145 -0.04 0.27 -1.33
CA GLY A 145 -0.20 -0.42 -0.04
C GLY A 145 -0.05 -1.93 -0.10
N GLY A 146 -0.25 -2.53 -1.29
CA GLY A 146 -0.07 -3.97 -1.49
C GLY A 146 1.39 -4.44 -1.60
N VAL A 147 2.38 -3.53 -1.65
CA VAL A 147 3.78 -3.89 -1.89
C VAL A 147 4.75 -2.94 -1.16
N GLN A 148 4.53 -2.73 0.12
CA GLN A 148 5.39 -1.85 0.91
C GLN A 148 6.49 -2.64 1.63
N MET A 149 7.75 -2.24 1.42
CA MET A 149 8.91 -2.68 2.21
C MET A 149 9.38 -1.54 3.10
N PHE A 150 9.56 -1.84 4.36
CA PHE A 150 10.01 -0.92 5.38
C PHE A 150 11.43 -1.28 5.83
N ARG A 151 12.29 -0.27 5.98
CA ARG A 151 13.48 -0.41 6.82
C ARG A 151 13.01 -0.64 8.27
N ARG A 152 13.66 -1.53 9.02
CA ARG A 152 13.28 -1.86 10.40
C ARG A 152 13.05 -0.61 11.25
N GLN A 153 14.03 0.27 11.30
CA GLN A 153 13.93 1.48 12.11
C GLN A 153 12.74 2.37 11.70
N ALA A 154 12.48 2.51 10.40
CA ALA A 154 11.31 3.26 9.92
C ALA A 154 9.99 2.59 10.35
N PHE A 155 9.90 1.25 10.32
CA PHE A 155 8.73 0.51 10.77
C PHE A 155 8.49 0.67 12.26
N GLU A 156 9.54 0.62 13.07
CA GLU A 156 9.50 0.85 14.52
C GLU A 156 9.11 2.29 14.84
N ASP A 157 9.70 3.28 14.17
CA ASP A 157 9.41 4.71 14.36
C ASP A 157 7.94 5.07 14.05
N VAL A 158 7.32 4.45 13.06
CA VAL A 158 5.90 4.70 12.76
C VAL A 158 4.95 3.89 13.63
N GLY A 159 5.47 2.88 14.35
CA GLY A 159 4.67 1.97 15.18
C GLY A 159 3.88 0.95 14.38
N GLY A 160 4.38 0.56 13.21
CA GLY A 160 3.75 -0.38 12.29
C GLY A 160 2.47 0.17 11.63
N LEU A 161 1.71 -0.72 10.98
CA LEU A 161 0.43 -0.33 10.35
C LEU A 161 -0.66 -0.11 11.40
N ARG A 162 -1.46 0.94 11.22
CA ARG A 162 -2.58 1.31 12.11
C ARG A 162 -3.91 0.91 11.49
N PRO A 163 -4.83 0.26 12.25
CA PRO A 163 -6.16 -0.05 11.75
C PRO A 163 -6.92 1.24 11.39
N MET A 164 -7.39 1.31 10.16
CA MET A 164 -8.10 2.47 9.62
C MET A 164 -9.47 2.03 9.11
N ARG A 165 -10.55 2.51 9.72
CA ARG A 165 -11.93 2.11 9.37
C ARG A 165 -12.29 2.33 7.89
N LEU A 166 -11.73 3.35 7.27
CA LEU A 166 -11.99 3.69 5.88
C LEU A 166 -10.88 3.24 4.92
N GLY A 167 -9.84 2.54 5.42
CA GLY A 167 -8.61 2.28 4.69
C GLY A 167 -7.65 3.48 4.73
N GLY A 168 -6.49 3.34 4.08
CA GLY A 168 -5.43 4.36 4.07
C GLY A 168 -4.35 4.12 5.13
N GLU A 169 -4.29 2.94 5.69
CA GLU A 169 -3.25 2.48 6.61
C GLU A 169 -1.84 2.63 6.05
N ASP A 170 -1.70 2.34 4.76
CA ASP A 170 -0.50 2.57 3.96
C ASP A 170 -0.10 4.04 3.92
N SER A 171 -1.04 4.89 3.57
CA SER A 171 -0.85 6.34 3.51
C SER A 171 -0.50 6.94 4.88
N VAL A 172 -1.09 6.40 5.97
CA VAL A 172 -0.76 6.82 7.34
C VAL A 172 0.69 6.48 7.66
N ALA A 173 1.13 5.25 7.38
CA ALA A 173 2.51 4.83 7.60
C ALA A 173 3.50 5.72 6.84
N GLU A 174 3.20 6.04 5.57
CA GLU A 174 4.02 6.95 4.77
C GLU A 174 4.08 8.37 5.32
N ILE A 175 2.94 8.94 5.74
CA ILE A 175 2.89 10.29 6.33
C ILE A 175 3.73 10.33 7.61
N LEU A 176 3.59 9.34 8.48
CA LEU A 176 4.36 9.24 9.71
C LEU A 176 5.86 9.04 9.45
N ALA A 177 6.23 8.21 8.47
CA ALA A 177 7.61 8.03 8.08
C ALA A 177 8.23 9.36 7.60
N ARG A 178 7.55 10.07 6.68
CA ARG A 178 8.04 11.38 6.21
C ARG A 178 8.10 12.43 7.31
N MET A 179 7.17 12.42 8.26
CA MET A 179 7.19 13.31 9.42
C MET A 179 8.42 13.08 10.31
N ARG A 180 8.93 11.85 10.34
CA ARG A 180 10.15 11.46 11.07
C ARG A 180 11.43 11.59 10.23
N GLY A 181 11.34 12.15 9.03
CA GLY A 181 12.50 12.41 8.16
C GLY A 181 12.87 11.27 7.21
N TRP A 182 12.13 10.15 7.25
CA TRP A 182 12.32 9.06 6.30
C TRP A 182 11.83 9.43 4.91
N GLN A 183 12.51 8.92 3.90
CA GLN A 183 12.04 9.00 2.52
C GLN A 183 11.11 7.82 2.21
N VAL A 184 10.14 8.10 1.34
CA VAL A 184 9.22 7.10 0.79
C VAL A 184 9.32 7.16 -0.72
N ALA A 185 9.52 6.04 -1.40
CA ALA A 185 9.71 6.03 -2.84
C ALA A 185 9.08 4.84 -3.54
N THR A 186 8.39 5.09 -4.66
CA THR A 186 8.10 4.07 -5.67
C THR A 186 9.30 3.97 -6.61
N LEU A 187 9.86 2.77 -6.75
CA LEU A 187 10.92 2.45 -7.70
C LEU A 187 10.27 2.06 -9.03
N PHE A 188 10.20 3.01 -9.97
CA PHE A 188 9.48 2.85 -11.23
C PHE A 188 10.08 1.79 -12.14
N GLU A 189 11.36 1.49 -11.97
CA GLU A 189 12.10 0.44 -12.68
C GLU A 189 11.84 -0.98 -12.15
N LEU A 190 11.20 -1.12 -10.98
CA LEU A 190 10.75 -2.39 -10.41
C LEU A 190 9.27 -2.58 -10.70
N GLN A 191 8.92 -3.44 -11.63
CA GLN A 191 7.53 -3.71 -11.95
C GLN A 191 6.93 -4.76 -11.03
N VAL A 192 5.70 -4.53 -10.63
CA VAL A 192 4.91 -5.42 -9.78
C VAL A 192 3.56 -5.62 -10.45
N ARG A 193 3.18 -6.86 -10.70
CA ARG A 193 1.90 -7.18 -11.33
C ARG A 193 0.83 -7.40 -10.26
N HIS A 194 -0.26 -6.68 -10.38
CA HIS A 194 -1.43 -6.82 -9.52
C HIS A 194 -2.54 -7.50 -10.30
N ARG A 195 -3.00 -8.64 -9.83
CA ARG A 195 -4.07 -9.42 -10.48
C ARG A 195 -5.44 -8.82 -10.24
N GLY A 196 -5.62 -8.17 -9.09
CA GLY A 196 -6.85 -7.50 -8.70
C GLY A 196 -7.19 -6.31 -9.60
N ARG A 197 -8.41 -5.80 -9.45
CA ARG A 197 -8.85 -4.61 -10.18
C ARG A 197 -8.57 -3.34 -9.38
N ALA A 198 -7.87 -2.42 -9.97
CA ALA A 198 -7.72 -1.06 -9.44
C ALA A 198 -9.06 -0.39 -9.16
N LEU A 199 -9.01 0.75 -8.46
CA LEU A 199 -10.16 1.64 -8.26
C LEU A 199 -10.91 1.95 -9.56
N SER A 200 -10.19 2.12 -10.67
CA SER A 200 -10.74 2.36 -12.01
C SER A 200 -11.39 1.12 -12.64
N GLY A 201 -10.94 -0.07 -12.29
CA GLY A 201 -11.44 -1.36 -12.78
C GLY A 201 -12.46 -2.03 -11.86
N SER A 202 -12.81 -1.40 -10.73
CA SER A 202 -13.81 -1.94 -9.81
C SER A 202 -15.19 -2.04 -10.50
N ALA A 203 -16.03 -3.01 -10.07
CA ALA A 203 -17.38 -3.14 -10.55
C ALA A 203 -18.25 -1.88 -10.29
N ARG A 204 -17.80 -1.01 -9.38
CA ARG A 204 -18.48 0.25 -9.01
C ARG A 204 -17.46 1.37 -8.83
N PRO A 205 -16.82 1.86 -9.91
CA PRO A 205 -15.72 2.83 -9.82
C PRO A 205 -16.15 4.13 -9.13
N THR A 206 -17.36 4.61 -9.34
CA THR A 206 -17.88 5.82 -8.68
C THR A 206 -17.89 5.67 -7.16
N ARG A 207 -18.30 4.51 -6.63
CA ARG A 207 -18.30 4.23 -5.19
C ARG A 207 -16.88 4.17 -4.63
N ALA A 208 -15.95 3.56 -5.36
CA ALA A 208 -14.55 3.47 -4.96
C ALA A 208 -13.89 4.87 -4.90
N TRP A 209 -14.13 5.73 -5.88
CA TRP A 209 -13.63 7.10 -5.87
C TRP A 209 -14.29 7.96 -4.79
N PHE A 210 -15.59 7.79 -4.54
CA PHE A 210 -16.27 8.45 -3.42
C PHE A 210 -15.64 8.04 -2.08
N ALA A 211 -15.42 6.73 -1.85
CA ALA A 211 -14.75 6.22 -0.67
C ALA A 211 -13.34 6.81 -0.51
N ARG A 212 -12.58 6.96 -1.61
CA ARG A 212 -11.27 7.63 -1.56
C ARG A 212 -11.36 9.07 -1.08
N GLY A 213 -12.41 9.78 -1.45
CA GLY A 213 -12.71 11.13 -0.93
C GLY A 213 -12.93 11.14 0.59
N LEU A 214 -13.70 10.16 1.10
CA LEU A 214 -13.88 9.98 2.56
C LEU A 214 -12.53 9.74 3.26
N VAL A 215 -11.71 8.85 2.73
CA VAL A 215 -10.35 8.59 3.26
C VAL A 215 -9.52 9.87 3.30
N ASN A 216 -9.44 10.61 2.21
CA ASN A 216 -8.65 11.83 2.14
C ASN A 216 -9.11 12.87 3.19
N ARG A 217 -10.43 12.97 3.44
CA ARG A 217 -10.96 13.85 4.48
C ARG A 217 -10.60 13.37 5.88
N SER A 218 -10.69 12.06 6.13
CA SER A 218 -10.31 11.46 7.43
C SER A 218 -8.83 11.64 7.74
N LEU A 219 -7.96 11.56 6.73
CA LEU A 219 -6.53 11.86 6.83
C LEU A 219 -6.23 13.36 7.03
N GLY A 220 -7.20 14.24 6.83
CA GLY A 220 -7.04 15.68 7.05
C GLY A 220 -6.50 16.47 5.86
N TYR A 221 -6.64 15.96 4.63
CA TYR A 221 -6.21 16.67 3.41
C TYR A 221 -6.72 18.11 3.39
N ALA A 222 -5.86 19.03 2.93
CA ALA A 222 -6.26 20.42 2.73
C ALA A 222 -7.29 20.53 1.59
N PRO A 223 -8.36 21.34 1.73
CA PRO A 223 -9.42 21.44 0.71
C PRO A 223 -8.88 21.81 -0.68
N LEU A 224 -7.96 22.76 -0.76
CA LEU A 224 -7.36 23.18 -2.03
C LEU A 224 -6.53 22.06 -2.68
N PHE A 225 -5.79 21.30 -1.88
CA PHE A 225 -5.05 20.13 -2.37
C PHE A 225 -6.01 19.04 -2.84
N GLN A 226 -7.09 18.77 -2.10
CA GLN A 226 -8.12 17.82 -2.52
C GLN A 226 -8.74 18.23 -3.86
N LEU A 227 -9.05 19.50 -4.03
CA LEU A 227 -9.59 20.02 -5.30
C LEU A 227 -8.62 19.78 -6.46
N SER A 228 -7.32 20.06 -6.27
CA SER A 228 -6.30 19.85 -7.31
C SER A 228 -6.14 18.37 -7.66
N VAL A 229 -6.14 17.48 -6.65
CA VAL A 229 -6.10 16.02 -6.89
C VAL A 229 -7.34 15.53 -7.62
N SER A 230 -8.54 16.01 -7.23
CA SER A 230 -9.78 15.66 -7.89
C SER A 230 -9.81 16.12 -9.34
N ALA A 231 -9.37 17.34 -9.62
CA ALA A 231 -9.27 17.87 -11.00
C ALA A 231 -8.28 17.05 -11.84
N TYR A 232 -7.11 16.72 -11.29
CA TYR A 232 -6.14 15.86 -11.96
C TYR A 232 -6.75 14.48 -12.29
N ARG A 233 -7.41 13.82 -11.31
CA ARG A 233 -8.04 12.50 -11.52
C ARG A 233 -9.16 12.57 -12.55
N ALA A 234 -9.97 13.63 -12.54
CA ALA A 234 -11.00 13.86 -13.56
C ALA A 234 -10.43 13.91 -14.98
N ALA A 235 -9.24 14.45 -15.14
CA ALA A 235 -8.59 14.60 -16.44
C ALA A 235 -7.89 13.33 -16.93
N VAL A 236 -7.29 12.53 -16.01
CA VAL A 236 -6.36 11.47 -16.41
C VAL A 236 -6.80 10.05 -16.05
N GLN A 237 -7.85 9.89 -15.22
CA GLN A 237 -8.24 8.58 -14.69
C GLN A 237 -9.65 8.19 -15.14
N PRO A 238 -9.84 7.09 -15.86
CA PRO A 238 -11.17 6.59 -16.17
C PRO A 238 -11.96 6.15 -14.91
N PRO A 239 -13.28 6.32 -14.89
CA PRO A 239 -14.09 7.07 -15.87
C PRO A 239 -13.84 8.57 -15.73
N TYR A 240 -13.38 9.18 -16.84
CA TYR A 240 -13.00 10.61 -16.87
C TYR A 240 -14.14 11.48 -16.32
N LEU A 241 -13.80 12.61 -15.71
CA LEU A 241 -14.69 13.51 -14.96
C LEU A 241 -15.33 12.85 -13.73
N VAL A 242 -15.93 11.68 -13.88
CA VAL A 242 -16.65 10.97 -12.80
C VAL A 242 -15.73 10.62 -11.63
N SER A 243 -14.52 10.15 -11.92
CA SER A 243 -13.53 9.80 -10.88
C SER A 243 -13.21 10.99 -9.96
N GLY A 244 -12.94 12.15 -10.53
CA GLY A 244 -12.63 13.36 -9.77
C GLY A 244 -13.85 13.93 -9.05
N LEU A 245 -15.00 13.98 -9.72
CA LEU A 245 -16.25 14.47 -9.11
C LEU A 245 -16.71 13.59 -7.95
N ALA A 246 -16.68 12.26 -8.11
CA ALA A 246 -17.03 11.33 -7.04
C ALA A 246 -16.09 11.46 -5.84
N MET A 247 -14.77 11.58 -6.08
CA MET A 247 -13.79 11.80 -5.03
C MET A 247 -14.03 13.12 -4.28
N LEU A 248 -14.33 14.22 -5.01
CA LEU A 248 -14.63 15.51 -4.40
C LEU A 248 -15.94 15.44 -3.60
N ALA A 249 -16.96 14.77 -4.12
CA ALA A 249 -18.22 14.57 -3.43
C ALA A 249 -18.05 13.79 -2.12
N GLY A 250 -17.26 12.71 -2.12
CA GLY A 250 -16.95 11.95 -0.89
C GLY A 250 -16.23 12.81 0.15
N TYR A 251 -15.25 13.62 -0.26
CA TYR A 251 -14.56 14.54 0.62
C TYR A 251 -15.50 15.60 1.23
N ALA A 252 -16.33 16.22 0.39
CA ALA A 252 -17.31 17.22 0.82
C ALA A 252 -18.37 16.62 1.75
N TRP A 253 -18.86 15.42 1.44
CA TRP A 253 -19.80 14.70 2.29
C TRP A 253 -19.27 14.46 3.70
N ALA A 254 -18.02 13.92 3.83
CA ALA A 254 -17.41 13.73 5.13
C ALA A 254 -17.14 15.04 5.87
N ALA A 255 -16.86 16.13 5.14
CA ALA A 255 -16.68 17.45 5.74
C ALA A 255 -18.01 18.01 6.29
N LEU A 256 -19.13 17.88 5.54
CA LEU A 256 -20.45 18.30 5.97
C LEU A 256 -20.95 17.49 7.19
N ARG A 257 -20.66 16.19 7.20
CA ARG A 257 -20.95 15.30 8.32
C ARG A 257 -20.06 15.53 9.56
N ARG A 258 -19.09 16.42 9.45
CA ARG A 258 -18.10 16.69 10.50
C ARG A 258 -17.41 15.43 11.00
N GLU A 259 -17.19 14.45 10.10
CA GLU A 259 -16.50 13.22 10.48
C GLU A 259 -15.15 13.52 11.12
N ALA A 260 -14.85 12.82 12.22
CA ALA A 260 -13.60 12.97 12.95
C ALA A 260 -12.40 12.62 12.04
N ARG A 261 -11.30 13.35 12.22
CA ARG A 261 -10.04 13.00 11.57
C ARG A 261 -9.42 11.80 12.28
N ALA A 262 -8.79 10.94 11.50
CA ALA A 262 -8.14 9.74 12.00
C ALA A 262 -6.71 10.02 12.50
N LEU A 263 -6.13 11.17 12.11
CA LEU A 263 -4.79 11.60 12.49
C LEU A 263 -4.88 12.72 13.53
N ASP A 264 -3.88 12.77 14.40
CA ASP A 264 -3.71 13.83 15.38
C ASP A 264 -3.42 15.19 14.71
N PRO A 265 -3.62 16.33 15.42
CA PRO A 265 -3.47 17.66 14.87
C PRO A 265 -2.08 17.94 14.28
N ASP A 266 -1.02 17.45 14.91
CA ASP A 266 0.36 17.69 14.47
C ASP A 266 0.67 16.96 13.18
N THR A 267 0.25 15.71 13.07
CA THR A 267 0.36 14.91 11.83
C THR A 267 -0.44 15.56 10.68
N VAL A 268 -1.65 16.07 10.97
CA VAL A 268 -2.45 16.81 9.99
C VAL A 268 -1.77 18.12 9.57
N ALA A 269 -1.16 18.84 10.51
CA ALA A 269 -0.44 20.09 10.21
C ALA A 269 0.77 19.81 9.30
N PHE A 270 1.55 18.77 9.60
CA PHE A 270 2.66 18.30 8.77
C PHE A 270 2.18 17.95 7.35
N LEU A 271 1.17 17.09 7.22
CA LEU A 271 0.59 16.70 5.94
C LEU A 271 0.17 17.91 5.10
N ARG A 272 -0.52 18.89 5.71
CA ARG A 272 -0.97 20.09 5.01
C ARG A 272 0.18 21.00 4.59
N ALA A 273 1.24 21.10 5.40
CA ALA A 273 2.45 21.84 5.02
C ALA A 273 3.14 21.17 3.81
N GLU A 274 3.21 19.84 3.79
CA GLU A 274 3.72 19.08 2.64
C GLU A 274 2.86 19.31 1.38
N GLN A 275 1.54 19.21 1.50
CA GLN A 275 0.59 19.46 0.41
C GLN A 275 0.71 20.88 -0.15
N ARG A 276 0.87 21.90 0.71
CA ARG A 276 1.09 23.28 0.28
C ARG A 276 2.39 23.41 -0.53
N ARG A 277 3.49 22.80 -0.04
CA ARG A 277 4.76 22.79 -0.78
C ARG A 277 4.64 22.13 -2.14
N ARG A 278 3.88 21.02 -2.24
CA ARG A 278 3.62 20.34 -3.52
C ARG A 278 2.82 21.20 -4.49
N LEU A 279 1.78 21.89 -4.02
CA LEU A 279 1.01 22.82 -4.85
C LEU A 279 1.89 23.96 -5.37
N LEU A 280 2.71 24.58 -4.51
CA LEU A 280 3.62 25.66 -4.90
C LEU A 280 4.60 25.19 -5.98
N ARG A 281 5.21 24.00 -5.81
CA ARG A 281 6.11 23.43 -6.82
C ARG A 281 5.42 23.15 -8.16
N ALA A 282 4.18 22.64 -8.13
CA ALA A 282 3.41 22.42 -9.35
C ALA A 282 3.16 23.72 -10.12
N VAL A 283 2.88 24.81 -9.42
CA VAL A 283 2.72 26.16 -10.02
C VAL A 283 4.04 26.71 -10.55
N THR A 284 5.15 26.51 -9.81
CA THR A 284 6.49 27.00 -10.20
C THR A 284 7.23 26.07 -11.15
N ARG A 285 6.62 24.93 -11.55
CA ARG A 285 7.21 23.88 -12.40
C ARG A 285 8.55 23.34 -11.89
N GLN A 286 8.78 23.37 -10.59
CA GLN A 286 9.97 22.80 -9.97
C GLN A 286 9.82 21.28 -9.86
N PRO A 287 10.84 20.48 -10.26
CA PRO A 287 10.79 19.02 -10.09
C PRO A 287 10.74 18.63 -8.61
N GLU A 288 10.12 17.49 -8.32
CA GLU A 288 10.25 16.90 -6.98
C GLU A 288 11.72 16.56 -6.73
N PRO A 289 12.31 16.95 -5.60
CA PRO A 289 13.68 16.60 -5.29
C PRO A 289 13.76 15.08 -5.13
N VAL A 290 14.43 14.42 -6.03
CA VAL A 290 14.91 13.04 -5.84
C VAL A 290 16.02 13.12 -4.81
N ARG A 291 15.75 12.78 -3.56
CA ARG A 291 16.71 12.92 -2.46
C ARG A 291 17.73 11.79 -2.40
N CYS A 292 17.54 10.75 -3.19
CA CYS A 292 18.49 9.67 -3.39
C CYS A 292 18.75 9.55 -4.90
N ALA A 293 19.58 10.46 -5.43
CA ALA A 293 20.28 10.21 -6.67
C ALA A 293 21.63 9.60 -6.30
N GLY A 294 21.80 8.29 -6.63
CA GLY A 294 23.14 7.70 -6.70
C GLY A 294 23.87 8.27 -7.90
#